data_9549d930b5396aaa8e5304246054f7f4
#
_entry.id   9549d930b5396aaa8e5304246054f7f4
#
_cell.length_a   1.000
_cell.length_b   1.000
_cell.length_c   1.000
_cell.angle_alpha   90.00
_cell.angle_beta   90.00
_cell.angle_gamma   90.00
#
_symmetry.space_group_name_H-M   'P 1'
#
loop_
_entity.id
_entity.type
_entity.pdbx_description
1 polymer ?
#
loop_
_entity_poly.entity_id
_entity_poly.type
_entity_poly.pdbx_seq_one_letter_code
_entity_poly.pdbx_strand_id
1 'polypeptide(L)'
;MAAGLAACLHAPPPISDFAATAMSQAAQTRSARMNAISSKRNIPVPRDFRQLMAAGIRADWPAVSNAYARIWPRSHQYEDTQPDPRITTELWNPPHETYWISYYLAAGWTPELARNYGATLLEDLPENSVVFAGSDASRFVAAPLAENGWRPDLFFISPNALADSLYMDYMEDVYGTKLWIPNPEQRQAAFQRGIEEANARNAPHVRQANSKITIDGVRGIMEINMVLAEDIFRENQSGHRFFLDEGYALLRLYPYLKPHGLLMELCPDPVPSISDEETATDMAYWKMTEDKLFAMPGFAENEVARMTYAIARTAIARLFAYHHMEEPAENAFQQAMRLAPHACNAHFDYVHFMLVPRGEIGKAIEILEQLVEKYPAAREYRESLERLKADRKWRAD
;
A
#
# COMPACT_ATOMS: atom_id res chain seq x y z
N MET A 1 8.67 7.60 -1.82
CA MET A 1 7.93 8.61 -2.65
C MET A 1 7.07 9.54 -1.79
N ALA A 2 7.64 10.27 -0.82
CA ALA A 2 6.89 11.19 0.06
C ALA A 2 7.25 12.67 -0.13
N ALA A 3 7.99 13.02 -1.18
CA ALA A 3 8.57 14.36 -1.33
C ALA A 3 7.83 15.30 -2.30
N GLY A 4 6.65 14.92 -2.80
CA GLY A 4 5.97 15.68 -3.87
C GLY A 4 4.66 16.38 -3.52
N LEU A 5 4.10 16.21 -2.32
CA LEU A 5 2.75 16.72 -1.97
C LEU A 5 2.73 17.95 -1.03
N ALA A 6 3.84 18.64 -0.88
CA ALA A 6 3.93 19.79 0.05
C ALA A 6 3.52 21.15 -0.54
N ALA A 7 2.88 21.21 -1.69
CA ALA A 7 2.57 22.50 -2.32
C ALA A 7 1.13 22.58 -2.84
N CYS A 8 0.17 22.75 -1.94
CA CYS A 8 -1.07 23.52 -2.16
C CYS A 8 -1.80 23.64 -0.82
N LEU A 9 -1.40 24.61 0.00
CA LEU A 9 -2.14 25.00 1.20
C LEU A 9 -3.41 25.76 0.78
N HIS A 10 -4.41 25.02 0.29
CA HIS A 10 -5.79 25.49 0.35
C HIS A 10 -6.30 25.22 1.76
N ALA A 11 -7.05 26.16 2.34
CA ALA A 11 -7.70 25.95 3.62
C ALA A 11 -8.52 24.63 3.53
N PRO A 12 -8.36 23.72 4.51
CA PRO A 12 -9.05 22.44 4.46
C PRO A 12 -10.57 22.69 4.41
N PRO A 13 -11.32 21.91 3.60
CA PRO A 13 -12.77 22.00 3.57
C PRO A 13 -13.35 21.71 4.96
N PRO A 14 -14.53 22.23 5.31
CA PRO A 14 -15.16 21.95 6.58
C PRO A 14 -15.35 20.43 6.73
N ILE A 15 -14.92 19.87 7.86
CA ILE A 15 -15.04 18.45 8.16
C ILE A 15 -16.53 18.13 8.33
N SER A 16 -17.04 17.16 7.56
CA SER A 16 -18.41 16.68 7.73
C SER A 16 -18.53 15.86 9.03
N ASP A 17 -19.77 15.68 9.52
CA ASP A 17 -20.05 14.84 10.69
C ASP A 17 -19.49 13.42 10.55
N PHE A 18 -19.55 12.82 9.35
CA PHE A 18 -18.97 11.52 9.08
C PHE A 18 -17.45 11.51 9.26
N ALA A 19 -16.75 12.43 8.61
CA ALA A 19 -15.29 12.49 8.66
C ALA A 19 -14.81 12.80 10.10
N ALA A 20 -15.46 13.74 10.77
CA ALA A 20 -15.15 14.09 12.16
C ALA A 20 -15.38 12.93 13.12
N THR A 21 -16.48 12.20 12.96
CA THR A 21 -16.80 11.01 13.76
C THR A 21 -15.78 9.90 13.53
N ALA A 22 -15.50 9.56 12.26
CA ALA A 22 -14.56 8.51 11.92
C ALA A 22 -13.13 8.85 12.40
N MET A 23 -12.69 10.09 12.23
CA MET A 23 -11.41 10.59 12.74
C MET A 23 -11.30 10.44 14.27
N SER A 24 -12.33 10.92 14.99
CA SER A 24 -12.36 10.86 16.46
C SER A 24 -12.30 9.42 16.96
N GLN A 25 -13.13 8.54 16.42
CA GLN A 25 -13.16 7.12 16.78
C GLN A 25 -11.82 6.43 16.49
N ALA A 26 -11.26 6.65 15.31
CA ALA A 26 -9.95 6.10 14.96
C ALA A 26 -8.85 6.57 15.92
N ALA A 27 -8.82 7.86 16.26
CA ALA A 27 -7.86 8.40 17.22
C ALA A 27 -8.06 7.86 18.63
N GLN A 28 -9.30 7.63 19.07
CA GLN A 28 -9.59 6.98 20.37
C GLN A 28 -9.05 5.56 20.40
N THR A 29 -9.30 4.75 19.36
CA THR A 29 -8.79 3.38 19.24
C THR A 29 -7.27 3.35 19.31
N ARG A 30 -6.58 4.23 18.54
CA ARG A 30 -5.11 4.32 18.53
C ARG A 30 -4.55 4.84 19.84
N SER A 31 -5.23 5.77 20.50
CA SER A 31 -4.85 6.25 21.83
C SER A 31 -4.92 5.14 22.87
N ALA A 32 -5.96 4.33 22.85
CA ALA A 32 -6.09 3.18 23.74
C ALA A 32 -4.96 2.15 23.50
N ARG A 33 -4.65 1.81 22.25
CA ARG A 33 -3.52 0.94 21.88
C ARG A 33 -2.19 1.50 22.37
N MET A 34 -1.91 2.78 22.10
CA MET A 34 -0.69 3.45 22.55
C MET A 34 -0.52 3.36 24.07
N ASN A 35 -1.59 3.62 24.83
CA ASN A 35 -1.54 3.54 26.28
C ASN A 35 -1.36 2.10 26.78
N ALA A 36 -1.98 1.11 26.14
CA ALA A 36 -1.79 -0.30 26.47
C ALA A 36 -0.34 -0.75 26.24
N ILE A 37 0.26 -0.40 25.09
CA ILE A 37 1.66 -0.70 24.77
C ILE A 37 2.60 0.02 25.73
N SER A 38 2.35 1.32 26.02
CA SER A 38 3.10 2.10 27.00
C SER A 38 3.13 1.41 28.37
N SER A 39 1.97 0.95 28.85
CA SER A 39 1.87 0.26 30.13
C SER A 39 2.55 -1.10 30.10
N LYS A 40 2.36 -1.91 29.05
CA LYS A 40 2.93 -3.25 28.88
C LYS A 40 4.44 -3.22 28.84
N ARG A 41 5.02 -2.24 28.11
CA ARG A 41 6.47 -2.15 27.86
C ARG A 41 7.18 -1.14 28.77
N ASN A 42 6.46 -0.47 29.63
CA ASN A 42 6.95 0.59 30.51
C ASN A 42 7.67 1.73 29.76
N ILE A 43 7.11 2.13 28.61
CA ILE A 43 7.62 3.20 27.76
C ILE A 43 6.81 4.47 28.01
N PRO A 44 7.43 5.60 28.43
CA PRO A 44 6.68 6.84 28.67
C PRO A 44 6.16 7.43 27.33
N VAL A 45 4.87 7.75 27.28
CA VAL A 45 4.29 8.40 26.10
C VAL A 45 4.86 9.80 25.93
N PRO A 46 5.46 10.15 24.78
CA PRO A 46 5.97 11.48 24.50
C PRO A 46 4.86 12.55 24.56
N ARG A 47 5.20 13.77 24.99
CA ARG A 47 4.23 14.88 25.05
C ARG A 47 3.62 15.18 23.68
N ASP A 48 4.45 15.15 22.63
CA ASP A 48 4.02 15.43 21.26
C ASP A 48 2.99 14.39 20.76
N PHE A 49 3.18 13.11 21.12
CA PHE A 49 2.21 12.05 20.81
C PHE A 49 0.87 12.29 21.50
N ARG A 50 0.88 12.62 22.81
CA ARG A 50 -0.36 12.95 23.53
C ARG A 50 -1.09 14.15 22.90
N GLN A 51 -0.36 15.17 22.46
CA GLN A 51 -0.96 16.34 21.80
C GLN A 51 -1.60 15.98 20.47
N LEU A 52 -0.92 15.16 19.63
CA LEU A 52 -1.45 14.69 18.37
C LEU A 52 -2.71 13.85 18.58
N MET A 53 -2.65 12.86 19.48
CA MET A 53 -3.80 12.00 19.79
C MET A 53 -5.00 12.80 20.29
N ALA A 54 -4.77 13.76 21.20
CA ALA A 54 -5.83 14.63 21.70
C ALA A 54 -6.45 15.52 20.61
N ALA A 55 -5.65 15.98 19.64
CA ALA A 55 -6.16 16.70 18.48
C ALA A 55 -7.00 15.79 17.57
N GLY A 56 -6.54 14.56 17.30
CA GLY A 56 -7.28 13.56 16.53
C GLY A 56 -8.64 13.22 17.17
N ILE A 57 -8.68 13.01 18.48
CA ILE A 57 -9.93 12.76 19.22
C ILE A 57 -10.93 13.91 19.08
N ARG A 58 -10.47 15.14 18.97
CA ARG A 58 -11.34 16.32 18.71
C ARG A 58 -11.64 16.52 17.23
N ALA A 59 -11.16 15.65 16.36
CA ALA A 59 -11.23 15.80 14.89
C ALA A 59 -10.66 17.15 14.40
N ASP A 60 -9.64 17.67 15.06
CA ASP A 60 -8.98 18.93 14.75
C ASP A 60 -7.81 18.69 13.79
N TRP A 61 -8.12 18.56 12.48
CA TRP A 61 -7.13 18.30 11.45
C TRP A 61 -5.96 19.31 11.44
N PRO A 62 -6.17 20.64 11.52
CA PRO A 62 -5.06 21.60 11.60
C PRO A 62 -4.12 21.31 12.77
N ALA A 63 -4.66 21.00 13.95
CA ALA A 63 -3.84 20.68 15.13
C ALA A 63 -3.11 19.33 14.97
N VAL A 64 -3.73 18.31 14.38
CA VAL A 64 -3.09 17.02 14.04
C VAL A 64 -1.93 17.27 13.09
N SER A 65 -2.15 17.97 11.98
CA SER A 65 -1.14 18.27 10.98
C SER A 65 0.04 19.05 11.57
N ASN A 66 -0.23 20.09 12.35
CA ASN A 66 0.79 20.87 13.02
C ASN A 66 1.60 20.06 14.05
N ALA A 67 0.94 19.14 14.78
CA ALA A 67 1.64 18.28 15.73
C ALA A 67 2.55 17.29 14.99
N TYR A 68 2.05 16.65 13.91
CA TYR A 68 2.81 15.71 13.12
C TYR A 68 4.02 16.36 12.43
N ALA A 69 3.89 17.57 11.91
CA ALA A 69 4.99 18.30 11.29
C ALA A 69 6.19 18.53 12.26
N ARG A 70 5.94 18.57 13.58
CA ARG A 70 7.01 18.64 14.59
C ARG A 70 7.61 17.29 14.94
N ILE A 71 6.83 16.20 14.76
CA ILE A 71 7.25 14.83 15.11
C ILE A 71 8.04 14.21 13.96
N TRP A 72 7.55 14.37 12.74
CA TRP A 72 8.05 13.70 11.54
C TRP A 72 9.56 13.86 11.31
N PRO A 73 10.16 15.07 11.36
CA PRO A 73 11.61 15.23 11.16
C PRO A 73 12.47 14.52 12.20
N ARG A 74 11.88 14.17 13.35
CA ARG A 74 12.56 13.51 14.48
C ARG A 74 12.38 12.00 14.48
N SER A 75 11.49 11.47 13.65
CA SER A 75 11.20 10.03 13.59
C SER A 75 12.01 9.29 12.54
N HIS A 76 12.66 9.98 11.63
CA HIS A 76 13.39 9.41 10.51
C HIS A 76 14.82 9.92 10.48
N GLN A 77 15.69 9.05 9.98
CA GLN A 77 17.05 9.43 9.67
C GLN A 77 17.06 10.13 8.30
N TYR A 78 17.25 11.45 8.32
CA TYR A 78 17.58 12.23 7.14
C TYR A 78 19.09 12.45 7.08
N GLU A 79 19.60 12.92 5.95
CA GLU A 79 20.98 13.38 5.83
C GLU A 79 21.32 14.26 7.03
N ASP A 80 22.32 13.89 7.81
CA ASP A 80 22.83 14.61 9.01
C ASP A 80 21.92 14.65 10.26
N THR A 81 20.75 14.00 10.27
CA THR A 81 19.92 13.92 11.49
C THR A 81 19.83 12.50 12.03
N GLN A 82 19.96 12.36 13.35
CA GLN A 82 19.69 11.09 14.02
C GLN A 82 18.23 11.08 14.53
N PRO A 83 17.51 9.95 14.38
CA PRO A 83 16.18 9.82 14.96
C PRO A 83 16.21 10.06 16.46
N ASP A 84 15.19 10.76 16.98
CA ASP A 84 15.01 10.96 18.41
C ASP A 84 14.55 9.62 19.05
N PRO A 85 15.33 9.00 19.93
CA PRO A 85 14.99 7.71 20.52
C PRO A 85 13.74 7.74 21.40
N ARG A 86 13.23 8.93 21.75
CA ARG A 86 11.95 9.06 22.45
C ARG A 86 10.75 9.00 21.51
N ILE A 87 10.98 9.20 20.21
CA ILE A 87 9.96 9.18 19.14
C ILE A 87 9.99 7.81 18.45
N THR A 88 11.17 7.29 18.13
CA THR A 88 11.36 6.00 17.45
C THR A 88 11.27 4.83 18.42
N THR A 89 10.08 4.62 18.94
CA THR A 89 9.75 3.53 19.87
C THR A 89 8.54 2.77 19.35
N GLU A 90 8.17 1.67 20.01
CA GLU A 90 6.97 0.88 19.73
C GLU A 90 5.66 1.70 19.82
N LEU A 91 5.74 2.93 20.35
CA LEU A 91 4.61 3.87 20.40
C LEU A 91 4.46 4.71 19.11
N TRP A 92 5.32 4.51 18.09
CA TRP A 92 5.33 5.32 16.86
C TRP A 92 4.09 5.12 15.99
N ASN A 93 3.63 3.88 15.83
CA ASN A 93 2.57 3.55 14.86
C ASN A 93 1.22 4.26 15.16
N PRO A 94 0.67 4.29 16.39
CA PRO A 94 -0.59 4.95 16.68
C PRO A 94 -0.67 6.44 16.28
N PRO A 95 0.30 7.33 16.62
CA PRO A 95 0.27 8.72 16.15
C PRO A 95 0.51 8.85 14.65
N HIS A 96 1.34 7.99 14.03
CA HIS A 96 1.55 7.96 12.59
C HIS A 96 0.26 7.62 11.84
N GLU A 97 -0.42 6.55 12.22
CA GLU A 97 -1.71 6.16 11.66
C GLU A 97 -2.76 7.26 11.88
N THR A 98 -2.83 7.84 13.08
CA THR A 98 -3.80 8.92 13.38
C THR A 98 -3.63 10.11 12.45
N TYR A 99 -2.39 10.49 12.13
CA TYR A 99 -2.13 11.56 11.16
C TYR A 99 -2.67 11.22 9.77
N TRP A 100 -2.31 10.06 9.23
CA TRP A 100 -2.70 9.69 7.87
C TRP A 100 -4.22 9.44 7.74
N ILE A 101 -4.84 8.82 8.73
CA ILE A 101 -6.31 8.69 8.80
C ILE A 101 -6.97 10.06 8.77
N SER A 102 -6.46 10.99 9.58
CA SER A 102 -6.99 12.35 9.63
C SER A 102 -6.80 13.09 8.30
N TYR A 103 -5.66 12.91 7.64
CA TYR A 103 -5.41 13.47 6.31
C TYR A 103 -6.42 12.97 5.28
N TYR A 104 -6.57 11.65 5.17
CA TYR A 104 -7.48 11.06 4.19
C TYR A 104 -8.93 11.44 4.43
N LEU A 105 -9.38 11.45 5.66
CA LEU A 105 -10.78 11.76 6.00
C LEU A 105 -11.11 13.27 5.99
N ALA A 106 -10.13 14.14 6.27
CA ALA A 106 -10.38 15.58 6.38
C ALA A 106 -9.92 16.39 5.17
N ALA A 107 -8.91 15.95 4.42
CA ALA A 107 -8.29 16.72 3.36
C ALA A 107 -8.14 15.96 2.02
N GLY A 108 -7.99 14.65 2.06
CA GLY A 108 -7.72 13.85 0.86
C GLY A 108 -8.96 13.46 0.07
N TRP A 109 -10.06 13.18 0.77
CA TRP A 109 -11.29 12.64 0.16
C TRP A 109 -12.53 13.45 0.58
N THR A 110 -13.59 13.39 -0.24
CA THR A 110 -14.91 13.78 0.25
C THR A 110 -15.48 12.70 1.15
N PRO A 111 -16.36 13.02 2.09
CA PRO A 111 -16.99 12.03 2.97
C PRO A 111 -17.71 10.91 2.25
N GLU A 112 -18.39 11.24 1.13
CA GLU A 112 -19.11 10.29 0.30
C GLU A 112 -18.14 9.31 -0.38
N LEU A 113 -17.01 9.80 -0.89
CA LEU A 113 -15.98 8.97 -1.53
C LEU A 113 -15.32 8.05 -0.51
N ALA A 114 -14.93 8.57 0.67
CA ALA A 114 -14.34 7.77 1.73
C ALA A 114 -15.29 6.65 2.22
N ARG A 115 -16.56 7.00 2.42
CA ARG A 115 -17.59 6.05 2.80
C ARG A 115 -17.82 5.00 1.73
N ASN A 116 -17.93 5.42 0.45
CA ASN A 116 -18.13 4.48 -0.66
C ASN A 116 -16.95 3.52 -0.81
N TYR A 117 -15.72 4.03 -0.73
CA TYR A 117 -14.53 3.18 -0.81
C TYR A 117 -14.49 2.15 0.31
N GLY A 118 -14.69 2.58 1.57
CA GLY A 118 -14.73 1.68 2.71
C GLY A 118 -15.82 0.63 2.58
N ALA A 119 -17.07 1.04 2.22
CA ALA A 119 -18.17 0.11 2.01
C ALA A 119 -17.83 -0.91 0.92
N THR A 120 -17.40 -0.44 -0.26
CA THR A 120 -17.08 -1.32 -1.39
C THR A 120 -15.96 -2.32 -1.08
N LEU A 121 -14.93 -1.91 -0.33
CA LEU A 121 -13.84 -2.80 0.02
C LEU A 121 -14.24 -3.83 1.08
N LEU A 122 -15.07 -3.42 2.05
CA LEU A 122 -15.36 -4.24 3.25
C LEU A 122 -16.55 -5.17 3.07
N GLU A 123 -17.49 -4.86 2.14
CA GLU A 123 -18.79 -5.51 2.05
C GLU A 123 -18.69 -6.99 1.69
N ASP A 124 -17.83 -7.32 0.72
CA ASP A 124 -17.72 -8.67 0.17
C ASP A 124 -16.65 -9.54 0.85
N LEU A 125 -16.01 -9.04 1.91
CA LEU A 125 -14.98 -9.81 2.61
C LEU A 125 -15.64 -10.83 3.56
N PRO A 126 -15.25 -12.11 3.53
CA PRO A 126 -15.67 -13.10 4.52
C PRO A 126 -15.27 -12.70 5.95
N GLU A 127 -15.97 -13.26 6.92
CA GLU A 127 -15.63 -13.05 8.33
C GLU A 127 -14.21 -13.50 8.65
N ASN A 128 -13.55 -12.78 9.55
CA ASN A 128 -12.19 -13.05 10.00
C ASN A 128 -11.12 -13.03 8.89
N SER A 129 -11.37 -12.31 7.79
CA SER A 129 -10.39 -12.18 6.73
C SER A 129 -9.22 -11.27 7.12
N VAL A 130 -8.04 -11.56 6.55
CA VAL A 130 -6.84 -10.74 6.64
C VAL A 130 -6.65 -9.99 5.32
N VAL A 131 -6.46 -8.69 5.39
CA VAL A 131 -6.17 -7.83 4.24
C VAL A 131 -4.72 -7.36 4.33
N PHE A 132 -3.90 -7.76 3.38
CA PHE A 132 -2.61 -7.14 3.14
C PHE A 132 -2.85 -5.80 2.44
N ALA A 133 -2.94 -4.76 3.26
CA ALA A 133 -3.22 -3.39 2.84
C ALA A 133 -1.93 -2.70 2.40
N GLY A 134 -1.59 -2.80 1.13
CA GLY A 134 -0.41 -2.16 0.52
C GLY A 134 -0.67 -0.69 0.21
N SER A 135 -1.91 -0.35 -0.18
CA SER A 135 -2.30 1.02 -0.49
C SER A 135 -2.62 1.85 0.75
N ASP A 136 -2.36 3.16 0.65
CA ASP A 136 -2.69 4.09 1.73
C ASP A 136 -4.19 4.15 2.03
N ALA A 137 -5.04 4.04 1.01
CA ALA A 137 -6.49 4.09 1.21
C ALA A 137 -7.03 2.89 1.98
N SER A 138 -6.52 1.68 1.72
CA SER A 138 -6.88 0.50 2.52
C SER A 138 -6.43 0.63 3.97
N ARG A 139 -5.23 1.19 4.20
CA ARG A 139 -4.66 1.39 5.54
C ARG A 139 -5.35 2.50 6.33
N PHE A 140 -5.68 3.62 5.67
CA PHE A 140 -6.06 4.86 6.36
C PHE A 140 -7.51 5.27 6.13
N VAL A 141 -8.24 4.56 5.26
CA VAL A 141 -9.69 4.75 5.09
C VAL A 141 -10.44 3.47 5.45
N ALA A 142 -10.18 2.35 4.78
CA ALA A 142 -10.95 1.11 5.01
C ALA A 142 -10.67 0.49 6.39
N ALA A 143 -9.41 0.31 6.78
CA ALA A 143 -9.05 -0.29 8.07
C ALA A 143 -9.65 0.44 9.28
N PRO A 144 -9.56 1.79 9.42
CA PRO A 144 -10.19 2.47 10.53
C PRO A 144 -11.70 2.40 10.52
N LEU A 145 -12.37 2.37 9.36
CA LEU A 145 -13.82 2.17 9.29
C LEU A 145 -14.21 0.77 9.74
N ALA A 146 -13.46 -0.25 9.33
CA ALA A 146 -13.67 -1.62 9.79
C ALA A 146 -13.55 -1.71 11.31
N GLU A 147 -12.46 -1.22 11.89
CA GLU A 147 -12.19 -1.23 13.34
C GLU A 147 -13.23 -0.43 14.14
N ASN A 148 -13.78 0.63 13.58
CA ASN A 148 -14.79 1.48 14.22
C ASN A 148 -16.23 0.92 14.14
N GLY A 149 -16.36 -0.39 13.90
CA GLY A 149 -17.61 -1.14 14.02
C GLY A 149 -18.27 -1.57 12.72
N TRP A 150 -17.70 -1.22 11.55
CA TRP A 150 -18.24 -1.72 10.28
C TRP A 150 -17.93 -3.21 10.10
N ARG A 151 -16.68 -3.61 10.34
CA ARG A 151 -16.20 -4.98 10.21
C ARG A 151 -15.05 -5.24 11.21
N PRO A 152 -15.32 -5.22 12.53
CA PRO A 152 -14.30 -5.37 13.56
C PRO A 152 -13.68 -6.77 13.62
N ASP A 153 -14.22 -7.70 12.82
CA ASP A 153 -13.73 -9.05 12.60
C ASP A 153 -12.54 -9.12 11.63
N LEU A 154 -12.28 -8.07 10.85
CA LEU A 154 -11.22 -8.05 9.84
C LEU A 154 -9.87 -7.61 10.42
N PHE A 155 -8.81 -8.11 9.81
CA PHE A 155 -7.42 -7.79 10.16
C PHE A 155 -6.73 -7.08 9.01
N PHE A 156 -6.06 -5.96 9.29
CA PHE A 156 -5.34 -5.20 8.28
C PHE A 156 -3.84 -5.16 8.61
N ILE A 157 -3.02 -5.68 7.70
CA ILE A 157 -1.57 -5.73 7.83
C ILE A 157 -0.94 -4.98 6.65
N SER A 158 -0.01 -4.06 6.93
CA SER A 158 0.74 -3.37 5.87
C SER A 158 1.92 -4.23 5.41
N PRO A 159 1.89 -4.82 4.21
CA PRO A 159 2.98 -5.65 3.72
C PRO A 159 4.26 -4.84 3.49
N ASN A 160 4.14 -3.53 3.26
CA ASN A 160 5.28 -2.64 3.03
C ASN A 160 6.06 -2.29 4.31
N ALA A 161 5.56 -2.65 5.48
CA ALA A 161 6.16 -2.32 6.77
C ALA A 161 6.66 -3.55 7.54
N LEU A 162 6.55 -4.77 7.00
CA LEU A 162 6.89 -6.00 7.73
C LEU A 162 8.37 -6.11 8.11
N ALA A 163 9.28 -5.52 7.33
CA ALA A 163 10.70 -5.47 7.67
C ALA A 163 11.02 -4.48 8.81
N ASP A 164 10.07 -3.62 9.21
CA ASP A 164 10.23 -2.73 10.36
C ASP A 164 9.88 -3.47 11.65
N SER A 165 10.86 -3.63 12.53
CA SER A 165 10.68 -4.33 13.80
C SER A 165 9.66 -3.63 14.72
N LEU A 166 9.61 -2.30 14.71
CA LEU A 166 8.64 -1.55 15.52
C LEU A 166 7.20 -1.76 15.03
N TYR A 167 7.02 -1.88 13.71
CA TYR A 167 5.73 -2.22 13.14
C TYR A 167 5.31 -3.65 13.49
N MET A 168 6.23 -4.60 13.39
CA MET A 168 5.96 -6.00 13.74
C MET A 168 5.63 -6.19 15.22
N ASP A 169 6.33 -5.48 16.11
CA ASP A 169 6.03 -5.48 17.55
C ASP A 169 4.64 -4.86 17.81
N TYR A 170 4.28 -3.82 17.06
CA TYR A 170 2.94 -3.23 17.10
C TYR A 170 1.86 -4.22 16.62
N MET A 171 2.10 -4.97 15.53
CA MET A 171 1.17 -5.99 15.04
C MET A 171 1.00 -7.14 16.05
N GLU A 172 2.08 -7.58 16.69
CA GLU A 172 2.01 -8.58 17.76
C GLU A 172 1.17 -8.08 18.95
N ASP A 173 1.35 -6.83 19.36
CA ASP A 173 0.55 -6.23 20.45
C ASP A 173 -0.93 -6.08 20.08
N VAL A 174 -1.27 -5.85 18.80
CA VAL A 174 -2.65 -5.64 18.33
C VAL A 174 -3.34 -6.95 17.96
N TYR A 175 -2.66 -7.87 17.31
CA TYR A 175 -3.25 -9.06 16.70
C TYR A 175 -2.70 -10.40 17.21
N GLY A 176 -1.60 -10.42 17.97
CA GLY A 176 -0.88 -11.64 18.32
C GLY A 176 -1.65 -12.68 19.12
N THR A 177 -2.85 -12.34 19.63
CA THR A 177 -3.76 -13.31 20.24
C THR A 177 -4.74 -13.96 19.25
N LYS A 178 -4.82 -13.44 18.01
CA LYS A 178 -5.77 -13.86 16.98
C LYS A 178 -5.10 -14.31 15.70
N LEU A 179 -3.93 -13.75 15.40
CA LEU A 179 -3.11 -14.08 14.25
C LEU A 179 -1.73 -14.53 14.74
N TRP A 180 -1.16 -15.50 14.04
CA TRP A 180 0.26 -15.75 14.17
C TRP A 180 1.06 -14.60 13.57
N ILE A 181 1.85 -13.95 14.38
CA ILE A 181 2.79 -12.90 13.99
C ILE A 181 4.19 -13.41 14.36
N PRO A 182 5.18 -13.38 13.44
CA PRO A 182 6.52 -13.94 13.71
C PRO A 182 7.21 -13.18 14.85
N ASN A 183 7.73 -13.93 15.80
CA ASN A 183 8.53 -13.41 16.91
C ASN A 183 9.91 -12.90 16.42
N PRO A 184 10.72 -12.23 17.26
CA PRO A 184 12.02 -11.67 16.83
C PRO A 184 12.97 -12.68 16.21
N GLU A 185 13.03 -13.92 16.72
CA GLU A 185 13.90 -14.99 16.18
C GLU A 185 13.41 -15.44 14.79
N GLN A 186 12.10 -15.61 14.61
CA GLN A 186 11.49 -15.97 13.34
C GLN A 186 11.66 -14.84 12.30
N ARG A 187 11.52 -13.57 12.73
CA ARG A 187 11.80 -12.40 11.86
C ARG A 187 13.25 -12.38 11.39
N GLN A 188 14.20 -12.68 12.28
CA GLN A 188 15.62 -12.77 11.93
C GLN A 188 15.89 -13.92 10.95
N ALA A 189 15.26 -15.07 11.14
CA ALA A 189 15.37 -16.20 10.21
C ALA A 189 14.77 -15.86 8.82
N ALA A 190 13.62 -15.19 8.78
CA ALA A 190 13.00 -14.71 7.54
C ALA A 190 13.88 -13.68 6.82
N PHE A 191 14.49 -12.76 7.57
CA PHE A 191 15.47 -11.80 7.04
C PHE A 191 16.66 -12.50 6.38
N GLN A 192 17.26 -13.46 7.07
CA GLN A 192 18.39 -14.22 6.55
C GLN A 192 18.02 -15.02 5.29
N ARG A 193 16.85 -15.66 5.29
CA ARG A 193 16.31 -16.39 4.13
C ARG A 193 16.09 -15.45 2.93
N GLY A 194 15.54 -14.28 3.15
CA GLY A 194 15.35 -13.27 2.09
C GLY A 194 16.67 -12.83 1.44
N ILE A 195 17.71 -12.63 2.25
CA ILE A 195 19.05 -12.31 1.76
C ILE A 195 19.63 -13.47 0.93
N GLU A 196 19.56 -14.71 1.44
CA GLU A 196 20.10 -15.89 0.77
C GLU A 196 19.44 -16.14 -0.58
N GLU A 197 18.11 -16.01 -0.65
CA GLU A 197 17.35 -16.18 -1.88
C GLU A 197 17.59 -15.06 -2.90
N ALA A 198 17.69 -13.79 -2.45
CA ALA A 198 18.06 -12.69 -3.32
C ALA A 198 19.48 -12.86 -3.88
N ASN A 199 20.42 -13.33 -3.05
CA ASN A 199 21.78 -13.64 -3.47
C ASN A 199 21.82 -14.81 -4.48
N ALA A 200 21.07 -15.88 -4.25
CA ALA A 200 21.00 -17.03 -5.17
C ALA A 200 20.49 -16.64 -6.57
N ARG A 201 19.64 -15.60 -6.66
CA ARG A 201 19.14 -15.02 -7.92
C ARG A 201 20.09 -13.97 -8.53
N ASN A 202 21.22 -13.68 -7.91
CA ASN A 202 22.12 -12.57 -8.27
C ASN A 202 21.38 -11.23 -8.36
N ALA A 203 20.48 -10.96 -7.42
CA ALA A 203 19.67 -9.76 -7.44
C ALA A 203 20.55 -8.49 -7.32
N PRO A 204 20.29 -7.44 -8.13
CA PRO A 204 21.20 -6.28 -8.26
C PRO A 204 21.33 -5.42 -6.99
N HIS A 205 20.41 -5.60 -6.03
CA HIS A 205 20.42 -4.93 -4.73
C HIS A 205 21.14 -5.72 -3.63
N VAL A 206 21.72 -6.90 -3.96
CA VAL A 206 22.54 -7.70 -3.06
C VAL A 206 23.99 -7.30 -3.25
N ARG A 207 24.68 -7.04 -2.14
CA ARG A 207 26.12 -6.78 -2.11
C ARG A 207 26.81 -7.81 -1.24
N GLN A 208 27.90 -8.35 -1.75
CA GLN A 208 28.77 -9.23 -1.01
C GLN A 208 30.12 -8.54 -0.78
N ALA A 209 30.47 -8.31 0.49
CA ALA A 209 31.75 -7.76 0.89
C ALA A 209 32.27 -8.49 2.12
N ASN A 210 33.55 -8.91 2.10
CA ASN A 210 34.21 -9.55 3.23
C ASN A 210 33.45 -10.73 3.84
N SER A 211 32.89 -11.62 3.01
CA SER A 211 32.05 -12.75 3.40
C SER A 211 30.70 -12.37 4.05
N LYS A 212 30.34 -11.09 4.03
CA LYS A 212 29.06 -10.62 4.51
C LYS A 212 28.17 -10.24 3.30
N ILE A 213 26.95 -10.78 3.30
CA ILE A 213 25.94 -10.45 2.31
C ILE A 213 25.02 -9.39 2.94
N THR A 214 24.77 -8.31 2.20
CA THR A 214 23.84 -7.25 2.60
C THR A 214 22.85 -6.98 1.48
N ILE A 215 21.67 -6.52 1.87
CA ILE A 215 20.64 -6.06 0.96
C ILE A 215 20.51 -4.55 1.14
N ASP A 216 20.51 -3.81 0.03
CA ASP A 216 20.47 -2.37 0.04
C ASP A 216 19.21 -1.81 -0.62
N GLY A 217 18.75 -0.69 -0.06
CA GLY A 217 17.69 0.13 -0.62
C GLY A 217 16.28 -0.47 -0.53
N VAL A 218 15.32 0.21 -1.15
CA VAL A 218 13.89 -0.15 -1.11
C VAL A 218 13.63 -1.56 -1.63
N ARG A 219 14.31 -1.97 -2.70
CA ARG A 219 14.16 -3.33 -3.28
C ARG A 219 14.60 -4.41 -2.31
N GLY A 220 15.68 -4.18 -1.56
CA GLY A 220 16.12 -5.11 -0.52
C GLY A 220 15.11 -5.24 0.62
N ILE A 221 14.55 -4.12 1.07
CA ILE A 221 13.48 -4.12 2.08
C ILE A 221 12.25 -4.89 1.58
N MET A 222 11.88 -4.73 0.30
CA MET A 222 10.75 -5.45 -0.30
C MET A 222 10.97 -6.97 -0.36
N GLU A 223 12.20 -7.45 -0.55
CA GLU A 223 12.51 -8.88 -0.46
C GLU A 223 12.18 -9.45 0.93
N ILE A 224 12.53 -8.72 1.97
CA ILE A 224 12.24 -9.14 3.35
C ILE A 224 10.74 -9.08 3.65
N ASN A 225 10.08 -8.00 3.24
CA ASN A 225 8.63 -7.86 3.37
C ASN A 225 7.90 -9.03 2.73
N MET A 226 8.34 -9.45 1.54
CA MET A 226 7.74 -10.54 0.78
C MET A 226 7.87 -11.89 1.49
N VAL A 227 9.03 -12.18 2.09
CA VAL A 227 9.24 -13.40 2.87
C VAL A 227 8.36 -13.40 4.11
N LEU A 228 8.30 -12.29 4.84
CA LEU A 228 7.47 -12.16 6.04
C LEU A 228 5.97 -12.23 5.73
N ALA A 229 5.52 -11.62 4.62
CA ALA A 229 4.13 -11.73 4.19
C ALA A 229 3.75 -13.19 3.84
N GLU A 230 4.65 -13.90 3.15
CA GLU A 230 4.45 -15.32 2.85
C GLU A 230 4.36 -16.16 4.13
N ASP A 231 5.24 -15.94 5.11
CA ASP A 231 5.17 -16.65 6.39
C ASP A 231 3.86 -16.38 7.14
N ILE A 232 3.45 -15.11 7.24
CA ILE A 232 2.18 -14.74 7.88
C ILE A 232 0.99 -15.41 7.17
N PHE A 233 0.98 -15.43 5.85
CA PHE A 233 -0.05 -16.11 5.09
C PHE A 233 -0.07 -17.60 5.39
N ARG A 234 1.07 -18.30 5.26
CA ARG A 234 1.15 -19.76 5.42
C ARG A 234 0.73 -20.22 6.80
N GLU A 235 1.12 -19.51 7.83
CA GLU A 235 0.80 -19.87 9.22
C GLU A 235 -0.66 -19.60 9.60
N ASN A 236 -1.32 -18.65 8.92
CA ASN A 236 -2.71 -18.27 9.25
C ASN A 236 -3.77 -18.78 8.26
N GLN A 237 -3.39 -19.26 7.08
CA GLN A 237 -4.34 -19.60 5.99
C GLN A 237 -5.36 -20.69 6.33
N SER A 238 -5.10 -21.53 7.36
CA SER A 238 -6.04 -22.56 7.79
C SER A 238 -7.25 -21.99 8.56
N GLY A 239 -7.11 -20.79 9.15
CA GLY A 239 -8.14 -20.13 9.94
C GLY A 239 -8.68 -18.85 9.33
N HIS A 240 -8.01 -18.31 8.32
CA HIS A 240 -8.32 -17.00 7.76
C HIS A 240 -8.21 -17.01 6.23
N ARG A 241 -9.15 -16.31 5.56
CA ARG A 241 -8.98 -15.98 4.14
C ARG A 241 -8.15 -14.72 4.01
N PHE A 242 -7.33 -14.66 2.97
CA PHE A 242 -6.40 -13.55 2.74
C PHE A 242 -6.75 -12.79 1.47
N PHE A 243 -6.61 -11.48 1.54
CA PHE A 243 -6.83 -10.55 0.44
C PHE A 243 -5.70 -9.55 0.35
N LEU A 244 -5.49 -9.01 -0.85
CA LEU A 244 -4.39 -8.14 -1.18
C LEU A 244 -4.88 -7.02 -2.11
N ASP A 245 -4.61 -5.76 -1.79
CA ASP A 245 -5.04 -4.62 -2.62
C ASP A 245 -3.97 -4.17 -3.64
N GLU A 246 -2.70 -4.43 -3.33
CA GLU A 246 -1.59 -4.08 -4.22
C GLU A 246 -0.51 -5.17 -4.18
N GLY A 247 -0.32 -5.85 -5.32
CA GLY A 247 0.59 -7.00 -5.41
C GLY A 247 2.03 -6.66 -5.77
N TYR A 248 2.33 -5.41 -6.02
CA TYR A 248 3.62 -4.98 -6.57
C TYR A 248 4.85 -5.46 -5.76
N ALA A 249 4.77 -5.47 -4.45
CA ALA A 249 5.85 -5.90 -3.57
C ALA A 249 5.83 -7.39 -3.23
N LEU A 250 4.85 -8.17 -3.72
CA LEU A 250 4.56 -9.53 -3.27
C LEU A 250 4.57 -10.53 -4.43
N LEU A 251 5.56 -10.44 -5.33
CA LEU A 251 5.66 -11.26 -6.53
C LEU A 251 5.60 -12.77 -6.28
N ARG A 252 6.04 -13.23 -5.12
CA ARG A 252 5.97 -14.64 -4.72
C ARG A 252 4.54 -15.15 -4.53
N LEU A 253 3.61 -14.23 -4.23
CA LEU A 253 2.22 -14.56 -3.98
C LEU A 253 1.38 -14.56 -5.27
N TYR A 254 1.90 -14.02 -6.38
CA TYR A 254 1.17 -13.99 -7.66
C TYR A 254 0.62 -15.34 -8.12
N PRO A 255 1.35 -16.47 -7.98
CA PRO A 255 0.81 -17.78 -8.34
C PRO A 255 -0.48 -18.18 -7.58
N TYR A 256 -0.77 -17.53 -6.47
CA TYR A 256 -1.89 -17.84 -5.57
C TYR A 256 -3.03 -16.84 -5.66
N LEU A 257 -2.91 -15.80 -6.52
CA LEU A 257 -3.87 -14.71 -6.58
C LEU A 257 -4.95 -14.94 -7.64
N LYS A 258 -6.17 -14.49 -7.31
CA LYS A 258 -7.27 -14.31 -8.26
C LYS A 258 -8.02 -12.99 -8.01
N PRO A 259 -8.72 -12.42 -9.01
CA PRO A 259 -9.47 -11.18 -8.85
C PRO A 259 -10.59 -11.31 -7.80
N HIS A 260 -10.80 -10.25 -7.01
CA HIS A 260 -11.89 -10.16 -6.04
C HIS A 260 -12.30 -8.69 -5.82
N GLY A 261 -13.08 -8.14 -6.71
CA GLY A 261 -13.53 -6.75 -6.63
C GLY A 261 -12.39 -5.73 -6.66
N LEU A 262 -12.25 -4.90 -5.61
CA LEU A 262 -11.12 -3.98 -5.46
C LEU A 262 -9.82 -4.66 -5.05
N LEU A 263 -9.88 -5.92 -4.65
CA LEU A 263 -8.80 -6.70 -4.08
C LEU A 263 -8.46 -7.90 -4.96
N MET A 264 -7.44 -8.63 -4.58
CA MET A 264 -7.12 -9.97 -5.06
C MET A 264 -7.23 -10.93 -3.88
N GLU A 265 -7.89 -12.08 -4.05
CA GLU A 265 -7.89 -13.15 -3.06
C GLU A 265 -6.59 -13.95 -3.17
N LEU A 266 -5.97 -14.23 -2.04
CA LEU A 266 -4.80 -15.08 -1.92
C LEU A 266 -5.26 -16.49 -1.52
N CYS A 267 -5.21 -17.40 -2.48
CA CYS A 267 -5.66 -18.78 -2.33
C CYS A 267 -4.60 -19.66 -1.63
N PRO A 268 -5.00 -20.67 -0.83
CA PRO A 268 -4.05 -21.61 -0.21
C PRO A 268 -3.21 -22.39 -1.23
N ASP A 269 -3.81 -22.78 -2.34
CA ASP A 269 -3.16 -23.49 -3.42
C ASP A 269 -2.90 -22.58 -4.62
N PRO A 270 -1.87 -22.87 -5.45
CA PRO A 270 -1.62 -22.11 -6.67
C PRO A 270 -2.84 -22.11 -7.60
N VAL A 271 -3.13 -20.93 -8.15
CA VAL A 271 -4.16 -20.71 -9.18
C VAL A 271 -3.50 -20.88 -10.56
N PRO A 272 -3.70 -22.01 -11.24
CA PRO A 272 -2.99 -22.27 -12.50
C PRO A 272 -3.47 -21.39 -13.64
N SER A 273 -4.73 -20.96 -13.58
CA SER A 273 -5.35 -20.02 -14.53
C SER A 273 -6.56 -19.35 -13.90
N ILE A 274 -6.84 -18.13 -14.32
CA ILE A 274 -8.10 -17.44 -14.03
C ILE A 274 -9.13 -17.90 -15.07
N SER A 275 -10.29 -18.35 -14.63
CA SER A 275 -11.34 -18.85 -15.53
C SER A 275 -12.02 -17.71 -16.31
N ASP A 276 -12.68 -18.07 -17.42
CA ASP A 276 -13.50 -17.11 -18.19
C ASP A 276 -14.63 -16.50 -17.34
N GLU A 277 -15.21 -17.27 -16.41
CA GLU A 277 -16.26 -16.82 -15.49
C GLU A 277 -15.71 -15.79 -14.49
N GLU A 278 -14.57 -16.06 -13.88
CA GLU A 278 -13.89 -15.11 -12.96
C GLU A 278 -13.49 -13.83 -13.70
N THR A 279 -13.00 -13.97 -14.93
CA THR A 279 -12.64 -12.84 -15.79
C THR A 279 -13.87 -11.99 -16.13
N ALA A 280 -14.96 -12.62 -16.57
CA ALA A 280 -16.22 -11.93 -16.91
C ALA A 280 -16.82 -11.22 -15.68
N THR A 281 -16.73 -11.87 -14.51
CA THR A 281 -17.18 -11.30 -13.23
C THR A 281 -16.37 -10.05 -12.87
N ASP A 282 -15.05 -10.11 -12.96
CA ASP A 282 -14.16 -8.95 -12.72
C ASP A 282 -14.46 -7.80 -13.68
N MET A 283 -14.57 -8.09 -14.97
CA MET A 283 -14.85 -7.07 -15.99
C MET A 283 -16.20 -6.38 -15.75
N ALA A 284 -17.24 -7.15 -15.40
CA ALA A 284 -18.56 -6.62 -15.08
C ALA A 284 -18.53 -5.77 -13.80
N TYR A 285 -17.86 -6.23 -12.75
CA TYR A 285 -17.67 -5.51 -11.50
C TYR A 285 -17.00 -4.15 -11.73
N TRP A 286 -15.89 -4.13 -12.45
CA TRP A 286 -15.16 -2.89 -12.68
C TRP A 286 -15.88 -1.94 -13.63
N LYS A 287 -16.63 -2.46 -14.60
CA LYS A 287 -17.50 -1.61 -15.43
C LYS A 287 -18.55 -0.90 -14.57
N MET A 288 -19.25 -1.64 -13.73
CA MET A 288 -20.25 -1.08 -12.81
C MET A 288 -19.62 -0.10 -11.82
N THR A 289 -18.43 -0.42 -11.29
CA THR A 289 -17.69 0.45 -10.37
C THR A 289 -17.27 1.75 -11.05
N GLU A 290 -16.71 1.70 -12.27
CA GLU A 290 -16.33 2.88 -13.05
C GLU A 290 -17.55 3.78 -13.31
N ASP A 291 -18.65 3.21 -13.79
CA ASP A 291 -19.90 3.94 -14.06
C ASP A 291 -20.44 4.63 -12.78
N LYS A 292 -20.44 3.92 -11.66
CA LYS A 292 -20.86 4.45 -10.35
C LYS A 292 -19.95 5.59 -9.87
N LEU A 293 -18.64 5.42 -9.99
CA LEU A 293 -17.67 6.41 -9.53
C LEU A 293 -17.78 7.73 -10.31
N PHE A 294 -17.86 7.67 -11.63
CA PHE A 294 -18.03 8.90 -12.43
C PHE A 294 -19.39 9.57 -12.27
N ALA A 295 -20.41 8.84 -11.79
CA ALA A 295 -21.69 9.41 -11.40
C ALA A 295 -21.66 10.05 -10.00
N MET A 296 -20.64 9.77 -9.16
CA MET A 296 -20.55 10.34 -7.81
C MET A 296 -20.05 11.79 -7.86
N PRO A 297 -20.74 12.72 -7.16
CA PRO A 297 -20.27 14.10 -7.04
C PRO A 297 -18.84 14.20 -6.48
N GLY A 298 -18.02 14.99 -7.16
CA GLY A 298 -16.65 15.26 -6.72
C GLY A 298 -15.61 14.17 -7.03
N PHE A 299 -16.01 13.02 -7.62
CA PHE A 299 -15.03 11.99 -7.99
C PHE A 299 -14.11 12.47 -9.12
N ALA A 300 -14.68 13.10 -10.16
CA ALA A 300 -13.91 13.56 -11.32
C ALA A 300 -12.81 14.57 -10.93
N GLU A 301 -13.06 15.39 -9.91
CA GLU A 301 -12.16 16.42 -9.39
C GLU A 301 -11.22 15.90 -8.29
N ASN A 302 -11.52 14.73 -7.72
CA ASN A 302 -10.72 14.17 -6.61
C ASN A 302 -9.61 13.26 -7.13
N GLU A 303 -8.42 13.84 -7.35
CA GLU A 303 -7.26 13.11 -7.88
C GLU A 303 -6.82 11.97 -6.96
N VAL A 304 -6.89 12.14 -5.64
CA VAL A 304 -6.48 11.12 -4.65
C VAL A 304 -7.37 9.89 -4.74
N ALA A 305 -8.69 10.08 -4.80
CA ALA A 305 -9.64 8.99 -4.95
C ALA A 305 -9.46 8.29 -6.31
N ARG A 306 -9.37 9.04 -7.40
CA ARG A 306 -9.15 8.50 -8.76
C ARG A 306 -7.87 7.66 -8.82
N MET A 307 -6.78 8.17 -8.24
CA MET A 307 -5.50 7.44 -8.18
C MET A 307 -5.63 6.13 -7.41
N THR A 308 -6.35 6.12 -6.29
CA THR A 308 -6.58 4.91 -5.49
C THR A 308 -7.26 3.81 -6.30
N TYR A 309 -8.37 4.13 -6.98
CA TYR A 309 -9.06 3.14 -7.81
C TYR A 309 -8.22 2.71 -9.03
N ALA A 310 -7.44 3.62 -9.61
CA ALA A 310 -6.52 3.28 -10.69
C ALA A 310 -5.41 2.32 -10.22
N ILE A 311 -4.87 2.50 -9.02
CA ILE A 311 -3.88 1.58 -8.43
C ILE A 311 -4.48 0.19 -8.23
N ALA A 312 -5.68 0.10 -7.65
CA ALA A 312 -6.36 -1.18 -7.47
C ALA A 312 -6.61 -1.87 -8.82
N ARG A 313 -7.09 -1.13 -9.84
CA ARG A 313 -7.30 -1.70 -11.17
C ARG A 313 -6.00 -2.11 -11.87
N THR A 314 -4.92 -1.36 -11.67
CA THR A 314 -3.58 -1.70 -12.18
C THR A 314 -3.06 -3.00 -11.56
N ALA A 315 -3.33 -3.26 -10.28
CA ALA A 315 -2.95 -4.52 -9.63
C ALA A 315 -3.62 -5.73 -10.29
N ILE A 316 -4.91 -5.63 -10.59
CA ILE A 316 -5.66 -6.65 -11.34
C ILE A 316 -5.15 -6.80 -12.78
N ALA A 317 -4.80 -5.69 -13.45
CA ALA A 317 -4.24 -5.73 -14.80
C ALA A 317 -2.90 -6.52 -14.84
N ARG A 318 -2.04 -6.29 -13.86
CA ARG A 318 -0.79 -7.07 -13.69
C ARG A 318 -1.07 -8.55 -13.45
N LEU A 319 -2.10 -8.87 -12.67
CA LEU A 319 -2.48 -10.25 -12.41
C LEU A 319 -2.93 -10.97 -13.70
N PHE A 320 -3.76 -10.33 -14.52
CA PHE A 320 -4.12 -10.87 -15.84
C PHE A 320 -2.90 -11.02 -16.75
N ALA A 321 -2.01 -10.01 -16.78
CA ALA A 321 -0.78 -10.10 -17.55
C ALA A 321 0.14 -11.23 -17.08
N TYR A 322 0.23 -11.47 -15.77
CA TYR A 322 0.96 -12.60 -15.19
C TYR A 322 0.42 -13.96 -15.70
N HIS A 323 -0.90 -14.11 -15.81
CA HIS A 323 -1.55 -15.30 -16.36
C HIS A 323 -1.62 -15.30 -17.89
N HIS A 324 -0.89 -14.43 -18.59
CA HIS A 324 -0.85 -14.31 -20.05
C HIS A 324 -2.22 -14.06 -20.71
N MET A 325 -3.12 -13.41 -19.98
CA MET A 325 -4.46 -13.05 -20.45
C MET A 325 -4.44 -11.65 -21.08
N GLU A 326 -4.00 -11.57 -22.34
CA GLU A 326 -3.69 -10.30 -23.01
C GLU A 326 -4.88 -9.33 -23.09
N GLU A 327 -6.05 -9.80 -23.52
CA GLU A 327 -7.24 -8.95 -23.70
C GLU A 327 -7.78 -8.43 -22.35
N PRO A 328 -7.97 -9.25 -21.30
CA PRO A 328 -8.33 -8.79 -19.96
C PRO A 328 -7.32 -7.82 -19.37
N ALA A 329 -6.02 -8.08 -19.51
CA ALA A 329 -4.96 -7.19 -19.02
C ALA A 329 -5.00 -5.83 -19.72
N GLU A 330 -5.09 -5.81 -21.06
CA GLU A 330 -5.20 -4.58 -21.84
C GLU A 330 -6.39 -3.73 -21.40
N ASN A 331 -7.59 -4.34 -21.31
CA ASN A 331 -8.80 -3.67 -20.87
C ASN A 331 -8.66 -3.08 -19.46
N ALA A 332 -8.05 -3.83 -18.54
CA ALA A 332 -7.84 -3.40 -17.17
C ALA A 332 -6.84 -2.23 -17.06
N PHE A 333 -5.74 -2.26 -17.80
CA PHE A 333 -4.80 -1.13 -17.87
C PHE A 333 -5.46 0.12 -18.46
N GLN A 334 -6.19 -0.02 -19.56
CA GLN A 334 -6.92 1.11 -20.16
C GLN A 334 -7.95 1.69 -19.21
N GLN A 335 -8.66 0.86 -18.46
CA GLN A 335 -9.61 1.30 -17.44
C GLN A 335 -8.90 2.04 -16.30
N ALA A 336 -7.77 1.55 -15.80
CA ALA A 336 -6.96 2.24 -14.81
C ALA A 336 -6.52 3.65 -15.30
N MET A 337 -6.09 3.76 -16.56
CA MET A 337 -5.71 5.03 -17.18
C MET A 337 -6.92 5.98 -17.37
N ARG A 338 -8.14 5.48 -17.62
CA ARG A 338 -9.35 6.32 -17.63
C ARG A 338 -9.72 6.80 -16.23
N LEU A 339 -9.65 5.94 -15.22
CA LEU A 339 -9.90 6.31 -13.82
C LEU A 339 -8.96 7.43 -13.38
N ALA A 340 -7.67 7.34 -13.69
CA ALA A 340 -6.69 8.38 -13.40
C ALA A 340 -5.69 8.56 -14.56
N PRO A 341 -5.95 9.47 -15.51
CA PRO A 341 -5.06 9.69 -16.66
C PRO A 341 -3.64 10.10 -16.29
N HIS A 342 -3.44 10.51 -15.05
CA HIS A 342 -2.14 10.91 -14.52
C HIS A 342 -1.48 9.83 -13.66
N ALA A 343 -2.08 8.63 -13.57
CA ALA A 343 -1.51 7.49 -12.85
C ALA A 343 -0.26 6.96 -13.56
N CYS A 344 0.90 7.50 -13.19
CA CYS A 344 2.18 7.11 -13.78
C CYS A 344 2.44 5.60 -13.65
N ASN A 345 2.01 4.97 -12.55
CA ASN A 345 2.16 3.53 -12.34
C ASN A 345 1.40 2.72 -13.41
N ALA A 346 0.15 3.09 -13.73
CA ALA A 346 -0.63 2.40 -14.75
C ALA A 346 0.04 2.45 -16.12
N HIS A 347 0.54 3.63 -16.53
CA HIS A 347 1.26 3.81 -17.80
C HIS A 347 2.59 3.06 -17.83
N PHE A 348 3.36 3.14 -16.73
CA PHE A 348 4.65 2.45 -16.62
C PHE A 348 4.50 0.94 -16.68
N ASP A 349 3.51 0.39 -15.97
CA ASP A 349 3.23 -1.04 -15.98
C ASP A 349 2.67 -1.51 -17.31
N TYR A 350 1.80 -0.72 -17.94
CA TYR A 350 1.32 -1.00 -19.29
C TYR A 350 2.47 -1.13 -20.28
N VAL A 351 3.46 -0.25 -20.21
CA VAL A 351 4.67 -0.37 -21.02
C VAL A 351 5.37 -1.70 -20.78
N HIS A 352 5.60 -2.06 -19.51
CA HIS A 352 6.42 -3.23 -19.17
C HIS A 352 5.68 -4.57 -19.33
N PHE A 353 4.41 -4.60 -19.04
CA PHE A 353 3.62 -5.84 -19.06
C PHE A 353 2.91 -6.10 -20.40
N MET A 354 2.69 -5.05 -21.21
CA MET A 354 1.95 -5.19 -22.47
C MET A 354 2.79 -4.82 -23.69
N LEU A 355 3.31 -3.59 -23.78
CA LEU A 355 3.95 -3.10 -25.00
C LEU A 355 5.30 -3.74 -25.26
N VAL A 356 6.16 -3.86 -24.26
CA VAL A 356 7.50 -4.46 -24.40
C VAL A 356 7.40 -5.95 -24.77
N PRO A 357 6.59 -6.79 -24.12
CA PRO A 357 6.39 -8.19 -24.51
C PRO A 357 5.86 -8.36 -25.93
N ARG A 358 4.99 -7.44 -26.39
CA ARG A 358 4.45 -7.44 -27.77
C ARG A 358 5.42 -6.92 -28.82
N GLY A 359 6.59 -6.38 -28.41
CA GLY A 359 7.54 -5.76 -29.31
C GLY A 359 7.14 -4.37 -29.81
N GLU A 360 6.14 -3.72 -29.20
CA GLU A 360 5.66 -2.38 -29.53
C GLU A 360 6.61 -1.28 -28.95
N ILE A 361 7.89 -1.44 -29.20
CA ILE A 361 8.94 -0.63 -28.57
C ILE A 361 8.82 0.87 -28.88
N GLY A 362 8.30 1.21 -30.09
CA GLY A 362 8.07 2.62 -30.45
C GLY A 362 7.09 3.31 -29.51
N LYS A 363 5.91 2.70 -29.29
CA LYS A 363 4.89 3.21 -28.37
C LYS A 363 5.38 3.20 -26.91
N ALA A 364 6.11 2.16 -26.51
CA ALA A 364 6.71 2.08 -25.18
C ALA A 364 7.64 3.25 -24.89
N ILE A 365 8.50 3.62 -25.86
CA ILE A 365 9.40 4.78 -25.77
C ILE A 365 8.60 6.09 -25.67
N GLU A 366 7.57 6.30 -26.51
CA GLU A 366 6.73 7.50 -26.45
C GLU A 366 6.08 7.72 -25.08
N ILE A 367 5.53 6.67 -24.48
CA ILE A 367 4.94 6.75 -23.13
C ILE A 367 6.00 7.05 -22.09
N LEU A 368 7.15 6.38 -22.14
CA LEU A 368 8.24 6.64 -21.17
C LEU A 368 8.82 8.04 -21.31
N GLU A 369 8.90 8.61 -22.52
CA GLU A 369 9.31 10.00 -22.73
C GLU A 369 8.36 10.97 -22.06
N GLN A 370 7.04 10.77 -22.17
CA GLN A 370 6.04 11.57 -21.48
C GLN A 370 6.13 11.44 -19.96
N LEU A 371 6.38 10.23 -19.44
CA LEU A 371 6.57 10.00 -18.00
C LEU A 371 7.84 10.68 -17.48
N VAL A 372 8.95 10.62 -18.22
CA VAL A 372 10.21 11.31 -17.85
C VAL A 372 10.06 12.82 -17.88
N GLU A 373 9.37 13.38 -18.89
CA GLU A 373 9.10 14.80 -18.97
C GLU A 373 8.26 15.28 -17.77
N LYS A 374 7.21 14.54 -17.44
CA LYS A 374 6.31 14.88 -16.35
C LYS A 374 6.89 14.66 -14.96
N TYR A 375 7.73 13.63 -14.80
CA TYR A 375 8.33 13.21 -13.53
C TYR A 375 9.87 13.10 -13.65
N PRO A 376 10.59 14.19 -13.83
CA PRO A 376 12.04 14.18 -14.11
C PRO A 376 12.88 13.65 -12.95
N ALA A 377 12.34 13.63 -11.74
CA ALA A 377 13.00 13.05 -10.57
C ALA A 377 12.87 11.51 -10.47
N ALA A 378 11.93 10.90 -11.22
CA ALA A 378 11.71 9.45 -11.19
C ALA A 378 12.82 8.74 -12.00
N ARG A 379 13.75 8.15 -11.28
CA ARG A 379 14.93 7.47 -11.85
C ARG A 379 14.54 6.25 -12.66
N GLU A 380 13.56 5.48 -12.18
CA GLU A 380 13.07 4.26 -12.82
C GLU A 380 12.55 4.49 -14.25
N TYR A 381 11.88 5.61 -14.52
CA TYR A 381 11.36 5.91 -15.86
C TYR A 381 12.50 6.24 -16.83
N ARG A 382 13.51 7.00 -16.38
CA ARG A 382 14.70 7.30 -17.19
C ARG A 382 15.50 6.05 -17.51
N GLU A 383 15.78 5.21 -16.49
CA GLU A 383 16.52 3.97 -16.69
C GLU A 383 15.81 3.01 -17.66
N SER A 384 14.48 2.91 -17.55
CA SER A 384 13.69 2.12 -18.49
C SER A 384 13.71 2.69 -19.91
N LEU A 385 13.58 4.00 -20.06
CA LEU A 385 13.65 4.68 -21.34
C LEU A 385 15.03 4.48 -22.02
N GLU A 386 16.11 4.69 -21.27
CA GLU A 386 17.48 4.51 -21.76
C GLU A 386 17.73 3.07 -22.21
N ARG A 387 17.27 2.09 -21.45
CA ARG A 387 17.36 0.66 -21.80
C ARG A 387 16.64 0.36 -23.10
N LEU A 388 15.38 0.77 -23.24
CA LEU A 388 14.61 0.51 -24.47
C LEU A 388 15.19 1.22 -25.69
N LYS A 389 15.74 2.44 -25.53
CA LYS A 389 16.44 3.14 -26.62
C LYS A 389 17.72 2.44 -27.04
N ALA A 390 18.48 1.88 -26.08
CA ALA A 390 19.68 1.10 -26.36
C ALA A 390 19.33 -0.22 -27.12
N ASP A 391 18.33 -0.96 -26.64
CA ASP A 391 17.86 -2.20 -27.28
C ASP A 391 17.33 -1.96 -28.70
N ARG A 392 16.66 -0.83 -28.94
CA ARG A 392 16.18 -0.44 -30.26
C ARG A 392 17.32 -0.16 -31.24
N LYS A 393 18.38 0.49 -30.80
CA LYS A 393 19.57 0.74 -31.63
C LYS A 393 20.25 -0.56 -32.03
N TRP A 394 20.40 -1.49 -31.07
CA TRP A 394 21.03 -2.79 -31.33
C TRP A 394 20.24 -3.68 -32.30
N ARG A 395 18.89 -3.54 -32.36
CA ARG A 395 18.03 -4.29 -33.30
C ARG A 395 17.93 -3.63 -34.68
N ALA A 396 18.34 -2.38 -34.81
CA ALA A 396 18.29 -1.62 -36.07
C ALA A 396 19.61 -1.68 -36.85
N ASP A 397 20.73 -2.08 -36.21
CA ASP A 397 22.02 -2.38 -36.78
C ASP A 397 22.15 -3.90 -37.05
#